data_e2bc7f5e3b7aede5e41919e1bd54dd02
#
_entry.id   e2bc7f5e3b7aede5e41919e1bd54dd02
#
_cell.length_a   1.000
_cell.length_b   1.000
_cell.length_c   1.000
_cell.angle_alpha   90.00
_cell.angle_beta   90.00
_cell.angle_gamma   90.00
#
_symmetry.space_group_name_H-M   'P 1'
#
loop_
_entity.id
_entity.type
_entity.pdbx_description
1 polymer ?
#
loop_
_entity_poly.entity_id
_entity_poly.type
_entity_poly.pdbx_seq_one_letter_code
_entity_poly.pdbx_strand_id
1 'polypeptide(L)'
;MSLHMKRLASPRAWKIAKKGDKWVPKPAPGKHGIDRSVPLGIVMRDYLGIVDTMGEAKRVLGTRQILVDGRVATSHKAPLGLMDVVSIPKMDKSYRVVIDSHGRVVLSEIATKDAAWKLCRIQNKSVIKGAKLQLNLHDGRNVIVKEKSYNTGDVVKISLPDQKIVGHYAFGDGMTALLTGGSHVGEFAKVKEEITIRSPLPNLVAVKAGSEEFSTIRPYVFLVGKDKPEIALPEVNV
;
A
#
# COMPACT_ATOMS: atom_id res chain seq x y z
N MET A 1 -21.45 -8.79 12.40
CA MET A 1 -20.88 -8.73 11.02
C MET A 1 -20.42 -10.14 10.63
N SER A 2 -20.78 -10.64 9.43
CA SER A 2 -20.38 -11.99 8.99
C SER A 2 -18.87 -12.12 8.82
N LEU A 3 -18.29 -13.22 9.30
CA LEU A 3 -16.88 -13.59 9.13
C LEU A 3 -16.59 -14.27 7.78
N HIS A 4 -17.64 -14.49 6.97
CA HIS A 4 -17.56 -15.15 5.68
C HIS A 4 -17.62 -14.14 4.54
N MET A 5 -17.00 -14.48 3.41
CA MET A 5 -17.08 -13.72 2.17
C MET A 5 -17.21 -14.70 1.00
N LYS A 6 -18.22 -14.48 0.15
CA LYS A 6 -18.36 -15.21 -1.09
C LYS A 6 -17.32 -14.69 -2.11
N ARG A 7 -16.75 -15.58 -2.94
CA ARG A 7 -15.75 -15.21 -3.95
C ARG A 7 -16.27 -14.17 -4.93
N LEU A 8 -17.53 -14.24 -5.33
CA LEU A 8 -18.16 -13.25 -6.23
C LEU A 8 -18.22 -11.84 -5.62
N ALA A 9 -18.32 -11.74 -4.28
CA ALA A 9 -18.36 -10.48 -3.55
C ALA A 9 -16.95 -9.92 -3.22
N SER A 10 -15.87 -10.59 -3.67
CA SER A 10 -14.50 -10.10 -3.43
C SER A 10 -14.25 -8.78 -4.18
N PRO A 11 -13.44 -7.86 -3.65
CA PRO A 11 -13.08 -6.62 -4.32
C PRO A 11 -12.52 -6.85 -5.73
N ARG A 12 -12.76 -5.89 -6.63
CA ARG A 12 -12.22 -5.95 -8.00
C ARG A 12 -10.68 -5.82 -8.03
N ALA A 13 -10.12 -5.21 -7.01
CA ALA A 13 -8.67 -5.06 -6.87
C ALA A 13 -7.91 -6.38 -6.69
N TRP A 14 -8.62 -7.49 -6.41
CA TRP A 14 -7.97 -8.78 -6.25
C TRP A 14 -7.79 -9.49 -7.59
N LYS A 15 -6.56 -9.86 -7.92
CA LYS A 15 -6.22 -10.67 -9.12
C LYS A 15 -6.53 -12.14 -8.85
N ILE A 16 -7.81 -12.50 -8.75
CA ILE A 16 -8.27 -13.88 -8.55
C ILE A 16 -9.38 -14.23 -9.54
N ALA A 17 -9.45 -15.49 -9.94
CA ALA A 17 -10.57 -15.98 -10.74
C ALA A 17 -11.88 -15.86 -9.95
N LYS A 18 -12.90 -15.20 -10.47
CA LYS A 18 -14.20 -15.03 -9.81
C LYS A 18 -15.03 -16.31 -9.76
N LYS A 19 -14.92 -17.13 -10.81
CA LYS A 19 -15.54 -18.46 -10.89
C LYS A 19 -14.56 -19.50 -10.35
N GLY A 20 -15.03 -20.44 -9.56
CA GLY A 20 -14.24 -21.43 -8.84
C GLY A 20 -14.87 -21.72 -7.48
N ASP A 21 -14.08 -21.80 -6.44
CA ASP A 21 -14.57 -22.05 -5.06
C ASP A 21 -15.59 -21.00 -4.63
N LYS A 22 -16.61 -21.44 -3.89
CA LYS A 22 -17.68 -20.56 -3.38
C LYS A 22 -17.17 -19.50 -2.40
N TRP A 23 -16.20 -19.83 -1.58
CA TRP A 23 -15.71 -19.01 -0.49
C TRP A 23 -14.30 -18.48 -0.71
N VAL A 24 -14.03 -17.32 -0.13
CA VAL A 24 -12.71 -16.70 -0.12
C VAL A 24 -12.42 -16.19 1.29
N PRO A 25 -11.16 -16.22 1.75
CA PRO A 25 -10.79 -15.65 3.03
C PRO A 25 -11.15 -14.15 3.07
N LYS A 26 -11.99 -13.77 4.05
CA LYS A 26 -12.27 -12.36 4.31
C LYS A 26 -11.11 -11.76 5.09
N PRO A 27 -10.55 -10.61 4.68
CA PRO A 27 -9.52 -9.94 5.44
C PRO A 27 -9.98 -9.67 6.87
N ALA A 28 -9.10 -9.89 7.84
CA ALA A 28 -9.34 -9.49 9.22
C ALA A 28 -9.24 -7.95 9.33
N PRO A 29 -9.92 -7.34 10.31
CA PRO A 29 -9.67 -5.95 10.65
C PRO A 29 -8.19 -5.71 10.93
N GLY A 30 -7.62 -4.63 10.41
CA GLY A 30 -6.20 -4.36 10.57
C GLY A 30 -5.76 -3.10 9.83
N LYS A 31 -4.58 -3.15 9.28
CA LYS A 31 -3.87 -2.02 8.67
C LYS A 31 -4.62 -1.35 7.52
N HIS A 32 -5.30 -2.11 6.70
CA HIS A 32 -5.93 -1.63 5.47
C HIS A 32 -7.41 -2.04 5.39
N GLY A 33 -8.22 -1.22 4.74
CA GLY A 33 -9.61 -1.53 4.44
C GLY A 33 -9.73 -2.67 3.42
N ILE A 34 -10.89 -3.36 3.42
CA ILE A 34 -11.14 -4.54 2.56
C ILE A 34 -10.95 -4.22 1.08
N ASP A 35 -11.40 -3.05 0.62
CA ASP A 35 -11.38 -2.68 -0.80
C ASP A 35 -9.96 -2.39 -1.33
N ARG A 36 -9.01 -2.10 -0.43
CA ARG A 36 -7.63 -1.70 -0.75
C ARG A 36 -6.59 -2.70 -0.25
N SER A 37 -7.02 -3.89 0.15
CA SER A 37 -6.12 -4.91 0.69
C SER A 37 -6.47 -6.30 0.17
N VAL A 38 -5.48 -7.18 0.18
CA VAL A 38 -5.60 -8.60 -0.14
C VAL A 38 -5.16 -9.42 1.07
N PRO A 39 -5.89 -10.46 1.50
CA PRO A 39 -5.45 -11.31 2.60
C PRO A 39 -4.20 -12.11 2.24
N LEU A 40 -3.27 -12.21 3.19
CA LEU A 40 -1.99 -12.89 3.01
C LEU A 40 -2.14 -14.32 2.47
N GLY A 41 -3.16 -15.06 2.90
CA GLY A 41 -3.40 -16.42 2.40
C GLY A 41 -3.69 -16.49 0.90
N ILE A 42 -4.38 -15.47 0.34
CA ILE A 42 -4.59 -15.35 -1.11
C ILE A 42 -3.28 -15.00 -1.81
N VAL A 43 -2.50 -14.10 -1.23
CA VAL A 43 -1.18 -13.74 -1.76
C VAL A 43 -0.29 -14.97 -1.88
N MET A 44 -0.25 -15.80 -0.86
CA MET A 44 0.55 -17.04 -0.88
C MET A 44 0.07 -18.05 -1.91
N ARG A 45 -1.25 -18.20 -2.08
CA ARG A 45 -1.84 -19.21 -2.96
C ARG A 45 -1.99 -18.74 -4.40
N ASP A 46 -2.68 -17.59 -4.60
CA ASP A 46 -3.12 -17.18 -5.94
C ASP A 46 -2.10 -16.24 -6.64
N TYR A 47 -1.24 -15.54 -5.88
CA TYR A 47 -0.26 -14.62 -6.46
C TYR A 47 1.13 -15.25 -6.56
N LEU A 48 1.61 -15.88 -5.49
CA LEU A 48 2.96 -16.44 -5.42
C LEU A 48 3.01 -17.94 -5.74
N GLY A 49 1.88 -18.66 -5.65
CA GLY A 49 1.83 -20.10 -5.91
C GLY A 49 2.70 -20.94 -4.96
N ILE A 50 2.97 -20.43 -3.75
CA ILE A 50 3.81 -21.13 -2.76
C ILE A 50 3.04 -22.27 -2.09
N VAL A 51 1.72 -22.17 -2.07
CA VAL A 51 0.82 -23.14 -1.45
C VAL A 51 -0.40 -23.33 -2.34
N ASP A 52 -0.97 -24.53 -2.35
CA ASP A 52 -2.16 -24.85 -3.14
C ASP A 52 -3.44 -24.64 -2.34
N THR A 53 -3.38 -24.86 -1.04
CA THR A 53 -4.56 -24.81 -0.16
C THR A 53 -4.42 -23.79 0.98
N MET A 54 -5.55 -23.31 1.52
CA MET A 54 -5.54 -22.46 2.71
C MET A 54 -5.09 -23.23 3.97
N GLY A 55 -5.23 -24.55 3.99
CA GLY A 55 -4.70 -25.42 5.05
C GLY A 55 -3.18 -25.36 5.11
N GLU A 56 -2.52 -25.49 3.97
CA GLU A 56 -1.08 -25.34 3.82
C GLU A 56 -0.62 -23.93 4.17
N ALA A 57 -1.32 -22.89 3.68
CA ALA A 57 -1.02 -21.51 4.04
C ALA A 57 -0.97 -21.31 5.56
N LYS A 58 -1.93 -21.89 6.31
CA LYS A 58 -1.96 -21.81 7.77
C LYS A 58 -0.77 -22.56 8.39
N ARG A 59 -0.40 -23.74 7.86
CA ARG A 59 0.76 -24.51 8.35
C ARG A 59 2.07 -23.75 8.14
N VAL A 60 2.27 -23.19 6.93
CA VAL A 60 3.45 -22.37 6.61
C VAL A 60 3.53 -21.11 7.49
N LEU A 61 2.41 -20.43 7.75
CA LEU A 61 2.38 -19.30 8.67
C LEU A 61 2.66 -19.73 10.13
N GLY A 62 2.23 -20.92 10.51
CA GLY A 62 2.55 -21.53 11.81
C GLY A 62 4.04 -21.73 12.04
N THR A 63 4.83 -21.97 10.99
CA THR A 63 6.30 -22.07 11.08
C THR A 63 7.02 -20.72 11.22
N ARG A 64 6.27 -19.60 11.22
CA ARG A 64 6.76 -18.21 11.42
C ARG A 64 7.83 -17.75 10.41
N GLN A 65 7.79 -18.27 9.19
CA GLN A 65 8.80 -18.02 8.16
C GLN A 65 8.44 -16.88 7.20
N ILE A 66 7.23 -16.33 7.30
CA ILE A 66 6.78 -15.20 6.47
C ILE A 66 6.73 -13.94 7.31
N LEU A 67 7.39 -12.92 6.81
CA LEU A 67 7.42 -11.61 7.42
C LEU A 67 6.57 -10.63 6.62
N VAL A 68 5.81 -9.80 7.31
CA VAL A 68 5.10 -8.65 6.74
C VAL A 68 5.61 -7.40 7.44
N ASP A 69 6.19 -6.49 6.67
CA ASP A 69 6.85 -5.28 7.21
C ASP A 69 7.88 -5.60 8.31
N GLY A 70 8.68 -6.63 8.12
CA GLY A 70 9.70 -7.08 9.06
C GLY A 70 9.15 -7.78 10.32
N ARG A 71 7.84 -8.02 10.41
CA ARG A 71 7.20 -8.72 11.53
C ARG A 71 6.65 -10.06 11.10
N VAL A 72 6.76 -11.07 11.95
CA VAL A 72 6.23 -12.41 11.67
C VAL A 72 4.72 -12.36 11.49
N ALA A 73 4.26 -12.83 10.33
CA ALA A 73 2.84 -12.96 10.05
C ALA A 73 2.32 -14.33 10.49
N THR A 74 1.30 -14.35 11.33
CA THR A 74 0.70 -15.58 11.87
C THR A 74 -0.69 -15.86 11.30
N SER A 75 -1.37 -14.86 10.74
CA SER A 75 -2.74 -14.98 10.25
C SER A 75 -2.81 -14.96 8.73
N HIS A 76 -3.42 -15.98 8.12
CA HIS A 76 -3.72 -16.02 6.69
C HIS A 76 -4.74 -14.95 6.24
N LYS A 77 -5.48 -14.35 7.20
CA LYS A 77 -6.43 -13.25 6.97
C LYS A 77 -5.80 -11.87 7.14
N ALA A 78 -4.50 -11.78 7.43
CA ALA A 78 -3.81 -10.49 7.58
C ALA A 78 -3.96 -9.66 6.28
N PRO A 79 -4.50 -8.43 6.35
CA PRO A 79 -4.65 -7.58 5.18
C PRO A 79 -3.29 -7.03 4.75
N LEU A 80 -2.99 -7.15 3.48
CA LEU A 80 -1.83 -6.55 2.80
C LEU A 80 -2.33 -5.46 1.86
N GLY A 81 -1.81 -4.27 1.99
CA GLY A 81 -2.19 -3.11 1.19
C GLY A 81 -1.00 -2.44 0.53
N LEU A 82 -1.26 -1.29 -0.10
CA LEU A 82 -0.25 -0.52 -0.83
C LEU A 82 1.01 -0.26 0.01
N MET A 83 2.18 -0.50 -0.56
CA MET A 83 3.52 -0.36 0.01
C MET A 83 3.90 -1.38 1.09
N ASP A 84 3.02 -2.30 1.50
CA ASP A 84 3.42 -3.36 2.42
C ASP A 84 4.49 -4.26 1.79
N VAL A 85 5.44 -4.70 2.60
CA VAL A 85 6.53 -5.57 2.18
C VAL A 85 6.32 -6.96 2.75
N VAL A 86 6.31 -7.96 1.87
CA VAL A 86 6.25 -9.39 2.24
C VAL A 86 7.61 -10.00 1.98
N SER A 87 8.26 -10.52 3.00
CA SER A 87 9.57 -11.18 2.88
C SER A 87 9.48 -12.65 3.27
N ILE A 88 10.13 -13.49 2.48
CA ILE A 88 10.20 -14.94 2.66
C ILE A 88 11.69 -15.32 2.75
N PRO A 89 12.30 -15.24 3.96
CA PRO A 89 13.73 -15.44 4.12
C PRO A 89 14.25 -16.79 3.60
N LYS A 90 13.45 -17.86 3.70
CA LYS A 90 13.82 -19.17 3.15
C LYS A 90 14.04 -19.23 1.63
N MET A 91 13.44 -18.30 0.91
CA MET A 91 13.52 -18.24 -0.55
C MET A 91 14.39 -17.06 -1.01
N ASP A 92 14.93 -16.27 -0.07
CA ASP A 92 15.64 -15.00 -0.31
C ASP A 92 14.85 -14.02 -1.19
N LYS A 93 13.51 -14.09 -1.12
CA LYS A 93 12.62 -13.27 -1.92
C LYS A 93 11.85 -12.28 -1.06
N SER A 94 11.76 -11.07 -1.57
CA SER A 94 10.96 -10.00 -0.97
C SER A 94 10.09 -9.36 -2.04
N TYR A 95 8.87 -9.03 -1.65
CA TYR A 95 7.85 -8.46 -2.55
C TYR A 95 7.25 -7.21 -1.93
N ARG A 96 7.03 -6.19 -2.75
CA ARG A 96 6.28 -5.00 -2.36
C ARG A 96 4.92 -5.02 -3.02
N VAL A 97 3.91 -4.68 -2.24
CA VAL A 97 2.53 -4.54 -2.73
C VAL A 97 2.40 -3.19 -3.44
N VAL A 98 2.01 -3.24 -4.71
CA VAL A 98 1.77 -2.07 -5.56
C VAL A 98 0.42 -2.19 -6.27
N ILE A 99 0.03 -1.14 -7.00
CA ILE A 99 -1.20 -1.12 -7.80
C ILE A 99 -0.81 -1.11 -9.27
N ASP A 100 -1.45 -1.96 -10.04
CA ASP A 100 -1.32 -2.07 -11.48
C ASP A 100 -2.18 -1.02 -12.23
N SER A 101 -1.94 -0.84 -13.53
CA SER A 101 -2.72 0.04 -14.42
C SER A 101 -4.22 -0.29 -14.50
N HIS A 102 -4.61 -1.49 -14.10
CA HIS A 102 -6.01 -1.90 -13.97
C HIS A 102 -6.62 -1.68 -12.59
N GLY A 103 -5.89 -1.01 -11.68
CA GLY A 103 -6.31 -0.82 -10.28
C GLY A 103 -6.29 -2.08 -9.44
N ARG A 104 -5.58 -3.13 -9.88
CA ARG A 104 -5.43 -4.38 -9.15
C ARG A 104 -4.22 -4.30 -8.23
N VAL A 105 -4.36 -4.92 -7.09
CA VAL A 105 -3.24 -5.11 -6.16
C VAL A 105 -2.34 -6.20 -6.76
N VAL A 106 -1.07 -5.90 -6.92
CA VAL A 106 -0.05 -6.81 -7.45
C VAL A 106 1.20 -6.80 -6.57
N LEU A 107 2.06 -7.78 -6.74
CA LEU A 107 3.33 -7.91 -6.05
C LEU A 107 4.47 -7.63 -7.04
N SER A 108 5.34 -6.69 -6.67
CA SER A 108 6.61 -6.45 -7.35
C SER A 108 7.73 -7.09 -6.55
N GLU A 109 8.55 -7.90 -7.18
CA GLU A 109 9.76 -8.44 -6.56
C GLU A 109 10.77 -7.31 -6.34
N ILE A 110 11.35 -7.25 -5.16
CA ILE A 110 12.29 -6.19 -4.76
C ILE A 110 13.56 -6.81 -4.18
N ALA A 111 14.65 -6.05 -4.28
CA ALA A 111 15.92 -6.43 -3.64
C ALA A 111 15.78 -6.43 -2.11
N THR A 112 16.55 -7.26 -1.43
CA THR A 112 16.54 -7.37 0.04
C THR A 112 16.84 -6.03 0.74
N LYS A 113 17.65 -5.18 0.11
CA LYS A 113 17.95 -3.82 0.61
C LYS A 113 16.70 -2.94 0.63
N ASP A 114 15.84 -3.07 -0.38
CA ASP A 114 14.60 -2.29 -0.48
C ASP A 114 13.49 -2.83 0.44
N ALA A 115 13.61 -4.06 0.90
CA ALA A 115 12.69 -4.64 1.88
C ALA A 115 12.83 -4.03 3.29
N ALA A 116 13.91 -3.31 3.56
CA ALA A 116 14.17 -2.69 4.86
C ALA A 116 13.40 -1.38 5.10
N TRP A 117 12.67 -0.87 4.11
CA TRP A 117 11.92 0.36 4.22
C TRP A 117 10.62 0.33 3.42
N LYS A 118 9.70 1.23 3.77
CA LYS A 118 8.49 1.48 2.99
C LYS A 118 8.08 2.95 3.00
N LEU A 119 7.31 3.35 2.00
CA LEU A 119 6.70 4.67 1.92
C LEU A 119 5.32 4.66 2.58
N CYS A 120 5.05 5.66 3.42
CA CYS A 120 3.78 5.81 4.09
C CYS A 120 3.26 7.23 3.96
N ARG A 121 2.03 7.41 3.44
CA ARG A 121 1.38 8.71 3.35
C ARG A 121 0.77 9.10 4.70
N ILE A 122 0.94 10.34 5.09
CA ILE A 122 0.31 10.94 6.28
C ILE A 122 -1.15 11.25 5.91
N GLN A 123 -2.09 10.57 6.55
CA GLN A 123 -3.52 10.82 6.36
C GLN A 123 -4.00 11.95 7.27
N ASN A 124 -3.66 11.88 8.55
CA ASN A 124 -4.10 12.84 9.55
C ASN A 124 -2.98 13.16 10.53
N LYS A 125 -3.14 14.27 11.22
CA LYS A 125 -2.30 14.67 12.35
C LYS A 125 -3.18 14.87 13.58
N SER A 126 -2.75 14.38 14.72
CA SER A 126 -3.42 14.58 16.01
C SER A 126 -2.42 15.00 17.08
N VAL A 127 -2.85 15.90 17.94
CA VAL A 127 -2.06 16.31 19.10
C VAL A 127 -2.48 15.43 20.28
N ILE A 128 -1.50 14.78 20.90
CA ILE A 128 -1.69 13.92 22.08
C ILE A 128 -1.23 14.64 23.36
N LYS A 129 -1.48 14.03 24.51
CA LYS A 129 -1.06 14.57 25.81
C LYS A 129 0.43 14.93 25.80
N GLY A 130 0.77 16.10 26.35
CA GLY A 130 2.13 16.63 26.36
C GLY A 130 2.53 17.36 25.08
N ALA A 131 1.57 17.90 24.33
CA ALA A 131 1.76 18.68 23.09
C ALA A 131 2.60 17.94 22.01
N LYS A 132 2.67 16.61 22.06
CA LYS A 132 3.34 15.79 21.07
C LYS A 132 2.45 15.61 19.84
N LEU A 133 3.04 15.69 18.65
CA LEU A 133 2.34 15.45 17.38
C LEU A 133 2.38 13.97 17.03
N GLN A 134 1.21 13.40 16.76
CA GLN A 134 1.05 12.05 16.23
C GLN A 134 0.67 12.13 14.76
N LEU A 135 1.44 11.45 13.91
CA LEU A 135 1.15 11.26 12.50
C LEU A 135 0.40 9.95 12.32
N ASN A 136 -0.78 10.01 11.72
CA ASN A 136 -1.58 8.83 11.40
C ASN A 136 -1.35 8.48 9.94
N LEU A 137 -0.80 7.30 9.68
CA LEU A 137 -0.37 6.85 8.36
C LEU A 137 -1.47 6.05 7.65
N HIS A 138 -1.38 5.95 6.34
CA HIS A 138 -2.36 5.25 5.50
C HIS A 138 -2.48 3.75 5.80
N ASP A 139 -1.45 3.16 6.40
CA ASP A 139 -1.40 1.75 6.82
C ASP A 139 -1.88 1.54 8.27
N GLY A 140 -2.51 2.56 8.87
CA GLY A 140 -3.02 2.50 10.24
C GLY A 140 -1.95 2.59 11.33
N ARG A 141 -0.69 2.77 10.98
CA ARG A 141 0.38 3.03 11.97
C ARG A 141 0.35 4.47 12.43
N ASN A 142 0.80 4.67 13.66
CA ASN A 142 0.92 5.98 14.27
C ASN A 142 2.36 6.20 14.69
N VAL A 143 2.92 7.35 14.32
CA VAL A 143 4.29 7.73 14.66
C VAL A 143 4.25 9.05 15.42
N ILE A 144 4.89 9.09 16.59
CA ILE A 144 4.97 10.30 17.40
C ILE A 144 6.23 11.07 16.98
N VAL A 145 6.04 12.34 16.66
CA VAL A 145 7.13 13.25 16.24
C VAL A 145 7.15 14.49 17.13
N LYS A 146 8.33 15.10 17.24
CA LYS A 146 8.50 16.37 17.96
C LYS A 146 8.35 17.58 17.04
N GLU A 147 8.71 17.40 15.76
CA GLU A 147 8.71 18.45 14.76
C GLU A 147 7.29 18.66 14.20
N LYS A 148 6.97 19.92 13.89
CA LYS A 148 5.67 20.31 13.30
C LYS A 148 5.71 20.46 11.76
N SER A 149 6.84 20.13 11.13
CA SER A 149 7.07 20.34 9.70
C SER A 149 6.27 19.43 8.76
N TYR A 150 5.67 18.37 9.28
CA TYR A 150 4.90 17.41 8.50
C TYR A 150 3.49 17.89 8.18
N ASN A 151 3.03 17.71 6.96
CA ASN A 151 1.68 18.02 6.51
C ASN A 151 0.89 16.78 6.12
N THR A 152 -0.44 16.90 6.11
CA THR A 152 -1.32 15.86 5.57
C THR A 152 -1.10 15.76 4.06
N GLY A 153 -0.98 14.53 3.54
CA GLY A 153 -0.66 14.29 2.13
C GLY A 153 0.83 14.06 1.87
N ASP A 154 1.72 14.51 2.77
CA ASP A 154 3.15 14.18 2.69
C ASP A 154 3.36 12.67 2.81
N VAL A 155 4.47 12.19 2.25
CA VAL A 155 4.88 10.80 2.38
C VAL A 155 6.17 10.73 3.19
N VAL A 156 6.23 9.80 4.11
CA VAL A 156 7.40 9.51 4.93
C VAL A 156 7.96 8.14 4.58
N LYS A 157 9.28 8.06 4.47
CA LYS A 157 10.03 6.82 4.31
C LYS A 157 10.34 6.27 5.70
N ILE A 158 9.86 5.08 5.99
CA ILE A 158 9.94 4.46 7.33
C ILE A 158 10.79 3.21 7.24
N SER A 159 11.73 3.04 8.18
CA SER A 159 12.50 1.81 8.34
C SER A 159 11.64 0.68 8.91
N LEU A 160 11.88 -0.52 8.46
CA LEU A 160 11.25 -1.75 8.94
C LEU A 160 12.30 -2.60 9.69
N PRO A 161 11.98 -3.20 10.84
CA PRO A 161 10.70 -3.19 11.57
C PRO A 161 10.52 -2.01 12.55
N ASP A 162 11.55 -1.17 12.76
CA ASP A 162 11.65 -0.19 13.86
C ASP A 162 10.69 0.99 13.75
N GLN A 163 10.15 1.28 12.54
CA GLN A 163 9.23 2.39 12.25
C GLN A 163 9.86 3.78 12.48
N LYS A 164 11.17 3.91 12.30
CA LYS A 164 11.85 5.22 12.35
C LYS A 164 11.69 5.93 11.01
N ILE A 165 11.43 7.23 11.04
CA ILE A 165 11.39 8.07 9.83
C ILE A 165 12.82 8.25 9.34
N VAL A 166 13.09 7.82 8.12
CA VAL A 166 14.38 7.94 7.44
C VAL A 166 14.37 9.07 6.41
N GLY A 167 13.20 9.36 5.83
CA GLY A 167 13.04 10.41 4.83
C GLY A 167 11.65 11.03 4.86
N HIS A 168 11.53 12.23 4.29
CA HIS A 168 10.28 12.97 4.18
C HIS A 168 10.16 13.57 2.78
N TYR A 169 9.02 13.34 2.14
CA TYR A 169 8.63 13.92 0.86
C TYR A 169 7.43 14.83 1.12
N ALA A 170 7.69 16.13 1.16
CA ALA A 170 6.65 17.13 1.28
C ALA A 170 5.82 17.18 0.00
N PHE A 171 4.51 17.33 0.14
CA PHE A 171 3.60 17.49 -1.00
C PHE A 171 3.86 18.85 -1.66
N GLY A 172 4.24 18.84 -2.92
CA GLY A 172 4.58 20.07 -3.66
C GLY A 172 4.83 19.80 -5.14
N ASP A 173 5.07 20.88 -5.86
CA ASP A 173 5.27 20.86 -7.30
C ASP A 173 6.56 20.12 -7.69
N GLY A 174 6.52 19.46 -8.85
CA GLY A 174 7.65 18.70 -9.39
C GLY A 174 7.86 17.33 -8.76
N MET A 175 7.11 16.97 -7.71
CA MET A 175 7.23 15.66 -7.07
C MET A 175 6.65 14.56 -7.95
N THR A 176 7.33 13.40 -7.96
CA THR A 176 6.82 12.20 -8.64
C THR A 176 5.84 11.46 -7.75
N ALA A 177 4.66 11.17 -8.29
CA ALA A 177 3.58 10.48 -7.58
C ALA A 177 3.12 9.24 -8.35
N LEU A 178 2.66 8.24 -7.61
CA LEU A 178 1.89 7.09 -8.11
C LEU A 178 0.40 7.41 -7.99
N LEU A 179 -0.35 7.21 -9.05
CA LEU A 179 -1.80 7.36 -9.04
C LEU A 179 -2.46 6.08 -8.53
N THR A 180 -3.19 6.18 -7.43
CA THR A 180 -3.80 5.03 -6.74
C THR A 180 -5.27 4.82 -7.09
N GLY A 181 -5.84 5.67 -7.95
CA GLY A 181 -7.23 5.60 -8.37
C GLY A 181 -7.52 6.56 -9.53
N GLY A 182 -8.70 6.43 -10.11
CA GLY A 182 -9.12 7.18 -11.29
C GLY A 182 -8.85 6.41 -12.59
N SER A 183 -8.92 7.12 -13.73
CA SER A 183 -8.69 6.53 -15.07
C SER A 183 -7.22 6.14 -15.31
N HIS A 184 -6.28 6.89 -14.72
CA HIS A 184 -4.83 6.70 -14.85
C HIS A 184 -4.22 5.98 -13.64
N VAL A 185 -4.97 5.06 -13.05
CA VAL A 185 -4.49 4.29 -11.89
C VAL A 185 -3.26 3.46 -12.25
N GLY A 186 -2.29 3.38 -11.34
CA GLY A 186 -1.04 2.61 -11.54
C GLY A 186 0.03 3.33 -12.35
N GLU A 187 -0.20 4.54 -12.82
CA GLU A 187 0.79 5.33 -13.56
C GLU A 187 1.58 6.26 -12.65
N PHE A 188 2.82 6.57 -13.08
CA PHE A 188 3.59 7.64 -12.48
C PHE A 188 3.27 8.98 -13.14
N ALA A 189 3.06 9.99 -12.33
CA ALA A 189 2.81 11.35 -12.78
C ALA A 189 3.63 12.35 -11.97
N LYS A 190 3.98 13.49 -12.55
CA LYS A 190 4.56 14.62 -11.83
C LYS A 190 3.46 15.56 -11.37
N VAL A 191 3.50 15.91 -10.10
CA VAL A 191 2.60 16.92 -9.52
C VAL A 191 2.97 18.28 -10.10
N LYS A 192 1.97 19.06 -10.58
CA LYS A 192 2.16 20.42 -11.05
C LYS A 192 1.65 21.44 -10.04
N GLU A 193 0.39 21.33 -9.65
CA GLU A 193 -0.26 22.31 -8.80
C GLU A 193 -1.40 21.67 -8.00
N GLU A 194 -1.62 22.13 -6.78
CA GLU A 194 -2.80 21.77 -5.98
C GLU A 194 -3.86 22.86 -6.12
N ILE A 195 -5.04 22.49 -6.62
CA ILE A 195 -6.20 23.36 -6.77
C ILE A 195 -7.11 23.20 -5.56
N THR A 196 -7.13 24.18 -4.68
CA THR A 196 -7.99 24.18 -3.51
C THR A 196 -9.44 24.47 -3.88
N ILE A 197 -10.34 23.55 -3.56
CA ILE A 197 -11.78 23.71 -3.79
C ILE A 197 -12.45 24.10 -2.47
N ARG A 198 -13.18 25.22 -2.45
CA ARG A 198 -13.98 25.67 -1.30
C ARG A 198 -15.32 24.92 -1.24
N SER A 199 -15.25 23.60 -1.06
CA SER A 199 -16.43 22.72 -0.95
C SER A 199 -16.10 21.50 -0.07
N PRO A 200 -17.09 20.68 0.33
CA PRO A 200 -16.83 19.40 1.02
C PRO A 200 -16.08 18.36 0.17
N LEU A 201 -15.94 18.58 -1.13
CA LEU A 201 -15.21 17.71 -2.04
C LEU A 201 -13.69 17.81 -1.79
N PRO A 202 -12.94 16.73 -2.00
CA PRO A 202 -11.49 16.76 -1.86
C PRO A 202 -10.87 17.70 -2.90
N ASN A 203 -9.76 18.35 -2.54
CA ASN A 203 -8.97 19.18 -3.44
C ASN A 203 -8.55 18.40 -4.69
N LEU A 204 -8.43 19.12 -5.79
CA LEU A 204 -7.87 18.60 -7.04
C LEU A 204 -6.37 18.85 -7.09
N VAL A 205 -5.68 17.99 -7.82
CA VAL A 205 -4.26 18.13 -8.11
C VAL A 205 -4.08 17.99 -9.61
N ALA A 206 -3.50 19.00 -10.23
CA ALA A 206 -3.06 18.93 -11.61
C ALA A 206 -1.77 18.09 -11.68
N VAL A 207 -1.78 17.06 -12.50
CA VAL A 207 -0.66 16.14 -12.68
C VAL A 207 -0.32 15.99 -14.16
N LYS A 208 0.93 15.65 -14.44
CA LYS A 208 1.43 15.34 -15.77
C LYS A 208 1.95 13.92 -15.82
N ALA A 209 1.32 13.06 -16.61
CA ALA A 209 1.78 11.71 -16.90
C ALA A 209 2.29 11.65 -18.36
N GLY A 210 3.58 11.51 -18.54
CA GLY A 210 4.20 11.57 -19.89
C GLY A 210 3.90 12.88 -20.61
N SER A 211 3.10 12.82 -21.69
CA SER A 211 2.67 13.96 -22.49
C SER A 211 1.32 14.54 -22.06
N GLU A 212 0.53 13.81 -21.29
CA GLU A 212 -0.84 14.18 -20.92
C GLU A 212 -0.88 14.94 -19.60
N GLU A 213 -1.73 15.98 -19.55
CA GLU A 213 -1.99 16.74 -18.34
C GLU A 213 -3.47 16.62 -17.97
N PHE A 214 -3.73 16.25 -16.73
CA PHE A 214 -5.08 16.08 -16.23
C PHE A 214 -5.16 16.40 -14.73
N SER A 215 -6.39 16.56 -14.24
CA SER A 215 -6.64 16.79 -12.82
C SER A 215 -7.18 15.52 -12.16
N THR A 216 -6.68 15.23 -10.98
CA THR A 216 -7.14 14.11 -10.14
C THR A 216 -7.40 14.57 -8.70
N ILE A 217 -8.14 13.80 -7.93
CA ILE A 217 -8.38 14.14 -6.53
C ILE A 217 -7.14 13.84 -5.68
N ARG A 218 -6.85 14.73 -4.72
CA ARG A 218 -5.69 14.62 -3.83
C ARG A 218 -5.53 13.24 -3.15
N PRO A 219 -6.60 12.55 -2.69
CA PRO A 219 -6.50 11.21 -2.12
C PRO A 219 -5.93 10.14 -3.05
N TYR A 220 -5.96 10.33 -4.37
CA TYR A 220 -5.40 9.38 -5.33
C TYR A 220 -3.91 9.61 -5.60
N VAL A 221 -3.36 10.72 -5.19
CA VAL A 221 -1.95 11.05 -5.37
C VAL A 221 -1.14 10.48 -4.21
N PHE A 222 -0.17 9.62 -4.51
CA PHE A 222 0.74 9.02 -3.55
C PHE A 222 2.18 9.33 -3.97
N LEU A 223 2.89 10.19 -3.23
CA LEU A 223 4.26 10.58 -3.58
C LEU A 223 5.21 9.39 -3.45
N VAL A 224 6.06 9.22 -4.44
CA VAL A 224 7.02 8.10 -4.52
C VAL A 224 8.46 8.54 -4.70
N GLY A 225 8.71 9.84 -4.80
CA GLY A 225 10.04 10.42 -4.95
C GLY A 225 10.01 11.87 -5.39
N LYS A 226 11.17 12.47 -5.55
CA LYS A 226 11.31 13.80 -6.14
C LYS A 226 11.27 13.70 -7.67
N ASP A 227 12.43 13.57 -8.32
CA ASP A 227 12.53 13.52 -9.78
C ASP A 227 12.33 12.13 -10.34
N LYS A 228 12.81 11.09 -9.63
CA LYS A 228 12.69 9.69 -9.99
C LYS A 228 11.89 8.93 -8.93
N PRO A 229 11.07 7.96 -9.35
CA PRO A 229 10.37 7.10 -8.39
C PRO A 229 11.39 6.23 -7.65
N GLU A 230 11.25 6.12 -6.33
CA GLU A 230 12.05 5.20 -5.50
C GLU A 230 11.56 3.74 -5.58
N ILE A 231 10.42 3.53 -6.21
CA ILE A 231 9.81 2.21 -6.38
C ILE A 231 9.71 1.88 -7.87
N ALA A 232 9.88 0.61 -8.19
CA ALA A 232 9.59 0.07 -9.52
C ALA A 232 8.14 -0.43 -9.55
N LEU A 233 7.42 -0.13 -10.64
CA LEU A 233 6.15 -0.79 -10.94
C LEU A 233 6.45 -2.09 -11.69
N PRO A 234 5.65 -3.14 -11.47
CA PRO A 234 5.76 -4.34 -12.28
C PRO A 234 5.38 -4.01 -13.72
N GLU A 235 6.16 -4.49 -14.67
CA GLU A 235 5.76 -4.49 -16.07
C GLU A 235 4.48 -5.29 -16.22
N VAL A 236 3.47 -4.69 -16.83
CA VAL A 236 2.20 -5.36 -17.09
C VAL A 236 2.43 -6.30 -18.25
N ASN A 237 2.68 -7.57 -17.96
CA ASN A 237 2.51 -8.61 -18.98
C ASN A 237 1.01 -8.69 -19.31
N VAL A 238 0.65 -8.17 -20.47
CA VAL A 238 -0.70 -8.20 -21.07
C VAL A 238 -1.11 -9.64 -21.35
#